data_0f683b02d8820640c89b80933a609d5e
#
_entry.id   0f683b02d8820640c89b80933a609d5e
#
_cell.length_a   1.000
_cell.length_b   1.000
_cell.length_c   1.000
_cell.angle_alpha   90.00
_cell.angle_beta   90.00
_cell.angle_gamma   90.00
#
_symmetry.space_group_name_H-M   'P 1'
#
loop_
_entity.id
_entity.type
_entity.pdbx_description
1 polymer ?
#
loop_
_entity_poly.entity_id
_entity_poly.type
_entity_poly.pdbx_seq_one_letter_code
_entity_poly.pdbx_strand_id
1 'polypeptide(L)'
;MKSRLLVYLTLGFPDNEFVEDFVRTVPDGIVDGFELGLPSSDPRYDGPKIRSTHGNRNHFNLDKMDGILRICSDRKIRVNVLSYYSDIGNSESSNLLALSDRSVHEMIVPDLLIDYAEVADAFISRLKETGISLIPFFNAATPDRVIEKYVNKTCSWIYYGLQPSTGINVPVNISDVVERAKSVIPERDIIFGFGIRNGGDAMEIIRAGGHGIAIGSAIVDDLARHDKGAAIQKILEYREAIDSAV
;
A
#
# COMPACT_ATOMS: atom_id res chain seq x y z
N MET A 1 10.83 3.95 -18.13
CA MET A 1 10.21 4.75 -17.04
C MET A 1 10.78 4.20 -15.73
N LYS A 2 11.17 5.03 -14.75
CA LYS A 2 11.74 4.54 -13.48
C LYS A 2 10.68 3.72 -12.73
N SER A 3 11.03 2.51 -12.28
CA SER A 3 10.14 1.66 -11.48
C SER A 3 9.89 2.27 -10.11
N ARG A 4 8.64 2.22 -9.62
CA ARG A 4 8.26 2.79 -8.34
C ARG A 4 8.54 1.84 -7.17
N LEU A 5 9.03 2.39 -6.06
CA LEU A 5 9.15 1.70 -4.77
C LEU A 5 8.25 2.40 -3.76
N LEU A 6 7.22 1.70 -3.30
CA LEU A 6 6.36 2.13 -2.20
C LEU A 6 6.73 1.39 -0.93
N VAL A 7 6.63 2.07 0.22
CA VAL A 7 6.91 1.49 1.53
C VAL A 7 5.68 1.63 2.41
N TYR A 8 5.14 0.49 2.84
CA TYR A 8 4.01 0.44 3.77
C TYR A 8 4.47 0.61 5.21
N LEU A 9 3.78 1.48 5.95
CA LEU A 9 3.99 1.75 7.36
C LEU A 9 2.63 1.75 8.07
N THR A 10 2.48 0.93 9.13
CA THR A 10 1.31 1.07 10.00
C THR A 10 1.49 2.27 10.91
N LEU A 11 0.56 3.21 10.87
CA LEU A 11 0.61 4.40 11.71
C LEU A 11 0.53 4.03 13.19
N GLY A 12 1.42 4.65 13.99
CA GLY A 12 1.55 4.35 15.41
C GLY A 12 2.36 3.10 15.74
N PHE A 13 3.02 2.45 14.77
CA PHE A 13 3.87 1.29 15.03
C PHE A 13 5.33 1.55 14.65
N PRO A 14 6.30 1.27 15.55
CA PRO A 14 6.11 0.87 16.95
C PRO A 14 5.50 1.96 17.82
N ASP A 15 5.69 3.23 17.47
CA ASP A 15 5.07 4.44 18.02
C ASP A 15 5.05 5.57 17.00
N ASN A 16 4.29 6.63 17.26
CA ASN A 16 4.08 7.74 16.31
C ASN A 16 5.35 8.56 16.03
N GLU A 17 6.16 8.80 17.06
CA GLU A 17 7.38 9.61 16.96
C GLU A 17 8.43 8.87 16.14
N PHE A 18 8.53 7.57 16.34
CA PHE A 18 9.43 6.73 15.56
C PHE A 18 9.03 6.70 14.07
N VAL A 19 7.74 6.56 13.74
CA VAL A 19 7.28 6.54 12.34
C VAL A 19 7.60 7.86 11.65
N GLU A 20 7.31 8.99 12.29
CA GLU A 20 7.63 10.31 11.72
C GLU A 20 9.14 10.49 11.51
N ASP A 21 9.94 10.12 12.50
CA ASP A 21 11.39 10.22 12.42
C ASP A 21 11.99 9.24 11.39
N PHE A 22 11.42 8.04 11.27
CA PHE A 22 11.80 7.09 10.22
C PHE A 22 11.57 7.68 8.82
N VAL A 23 10.37 8.21 8.55
CA VAL A 23 10.05 8.86 7.25
C VAL A 23 11.00 10.02 6.96
N ARG A 24 11.37 10.79 7.99
CA ARG A 24 12.35 11.89 7.88
C ARG A 24 13.76 11.39 7.53
N THR A 25 14.14 10.22 8.06
CA THR A 25 15.50 9.67 7.94
C THR A 25 15.73 8.91 6.63
N VAL A 26 14.69 8.39 5.97
CA VAL A 26 14.82 7.72 4.66
C VAL A 26 15.47 8.67 3.66
N PRO A 27 16.57 8.29 2.96
CA PRO A 27 17.25 9.17 2.01
C PRO A 27 16.37 9.59 0.83
N ASP A 28 16.63 10.78 0.28
CA ASP A 28 15.89 11.29 -0.88
C ASP A 28 16.08 10.41 -2.12
N GLY A 29 15.00 10.22 -2.86
CA GLY A 29 15.00 9.47 -4.12
C GLY A 29 15.04 7.94 -3.99
N ILE A 30 15.08 7.41 -2.76
CA ILE A 30 15.07 5.96 -2.53
C ILE A 30 13.65 5.40 -2.62
N VAL A 31 12.68 6.07 -2.02
CA VAL A 31 11.26 5.72 -2.10
C VAL A 31 10.49 6.71 -2.98
N ASP A 32 9.51 6.22 -3.71
CA ASP A 32 8.63 7.04 -4.54
C ASP A 32 7.32 7.37 -3.82
N GLY A 33 6.99 6.63 -2.76
CA GLY A 33 5.82 6.89 -1.93
C GLY A 33 5.79 6.08 -0.64
N PHE A 34 4.98 6.57 0.32
CA PHE A 34 4.61 5.83 1.51
C PHE A 34 3.13 5.45 1.47
N GLU A 35 2.85 4.20 1.84
CA GLU A 35 1.50 3.70 2.10
C GLU A 35 1.29 3.73 3.61
N LEU A 36 0.45 4.66 4.07
CA LEU A 36 0.17 4.83 5.49
C LEU A 36 -1.06 4.00 5.87
N GLY A 37 -0.82 2.86 6.54
CA GLY A 37 -1.88 1.99 7.04
C GLY A 37 -2.54 2.56 8.29
N LEU A 38 -3.86 2.81 8.22
CA LEU A 38 -4.64 3.11 9.42
C LEU A 38 -4.78 1.84 10.26
N PRO A 39 -4.52 1.88 11.57
CA PRO A 39 -4.66 0.71 12.43
C PRO A 39 -6.08 0.14 12.39
N SER A 40 -6.20 -1.13 12.02
CA SER A 40 -7.47 -1.84 11.84
C SER A 40 -7.79 -2.80 12.99
N SER A 41 -9.08 -3.03 13.22
CA SER A 41 -9.57 -4.08 14.13
C SER A 41 -9.60 -5.46 13.48
N ASP A 42 -9.76 -5.50 12.16
CA ASP A 42 -9.81 -6.72 11.37
C ASP A 42 -8.98 -6.57 10.09
N PRO A 43 -7.64 -6.59 10.20
CA PRO A 43 -6.74 -6.49 9.04
C PRO A 43 -6.67 -7.86 8.33
N ARG A 44 -7.78 -8.30 7.75
CA ARG A 44 -8.00 -9.67 7.26
C ARG A 44 -7.10 -10.08 6.09
N TYR A 45 -6.66 -9.12 5.29
CA TYR A 45 -5.71 -9.35 4.19
C TYR A 45 -4.25 -9.26 4.63
N ASP A 46 -4.00 -8.88 5.89
CA ASP A 46 -2.66 -8.80 6.42
C ASP A 46 -2.20 -10.12 7.03
N GLY A 47 -0.99 -10.53 6.71
CA GLY A 47 -0.34 -11.67 7.32
C GLY A 47 0.17 -11.37 8.73
N PRO A 48 0.69 -12.38 9.44
CA PRO A 48 1.01 -12.27 10.88
C PRO A 48 1.89 -11.07 11.23
N LYS A 49 2.90 -10.75 10.40
CA LYS A 49 3.82 -9.63 10.65
C LYS A 49 3.11 -8.28 10.60
N ILE A 50 2.39 -8.00 9.51
CA ILE A 50 1.66 -6.73 9.39
C ILE A 50 0.52 -6.69 10.41
N ARG A 51 -0.21 -7.80 10.59
CA ARG A 51 -1.29 -7.88 11.59
C ARG A 51 -0.82 -7.53 13.00
N SER A 52 0.39 -7.92 13.39
CA SER A 52 0.95 -7.58 14.71
C SER A 52 1.16 -6.08 14.91
N THR A 53 1.30 -5.30 13.84
CA THR A 53 1.52 -3.85 13.91
C THR A 53 0.23 -3.06 14.22
N HIS A 54 -0.94 -3.67 14.04
CA HIS A 54 -2.24 -3.04 14.30
C HIS A 54 -2.64 -3.01 15.78
N GLY A 55 -1.84 -3.60 16.68
CA GLY A 55 -2.14 -3.67 18.11
C GLY A 55 -2.20 -2.31 18.83
N ASN A 56 -1.54 -1.28 18.30
CA ASN A 56 -1.42 0.04 18.93
C ASN A 56 -2.56 1.02 18.57
N ARG A 57 -3.73 0.55 18.16
CA ARG A 57 -4.87 1.38 17.75
C ARG A 57 -5.25 2.48 18.72
N ASN A 58 -5.17 2.23 20.01
CA ASN A 58 -5.56 3.18 21.06
C ASN A 58 -4.62 4.38 21.17
N HIS A 59 -3.45 4.32 20.56
CA HIS A 59 -2.44 5.39 20.57
C HIS A 59 -2.43 6.21 19.29
N PHE A 60 -3.20 5.80 18.27
CA PHE A 60 -3.28 6.51 17.00
C PHE A 60 -4.47 7.45 16.95
N ASN A 61 -4.24 8.66 16.45
CA ASN A 61 -5.27 9.57 15.95
C ASN A 61 -4.76 10.22 14.64
N LEU A 62 -5.68 10.79 13.86
CA LEU A 62 -5.33 11.38 12.55
C LEU A 62 -4.35 12.56 12.66
N ASP A 63 -4.33 13.30 13.77
CA ASP A 63 -3.42 14.43 13.94
C ASP A 63 -1.95 13.98 13.96
N LYS A 64 -1.69 12.71 14.28
CA LYS A 64 -0.33 12.15 14.23
C LYS A 64 0.19 11.92 12.81
N MET A 65 -0.66 12.03 11.80
CA MET A 65 -0.23 12.00 10.39
C MET A 65 0.36 13.34 9.93
N ASP A 66 -0.01 14.46 10.54
CA ASP A 66 0.29 15.80 10.01
C ASP A 66 1.79 16.05 9.84
N GLY A 67 2.61 15.56 10.78
CA GLY A 67 4.07 15.62 10.69
C GLY A 67 4.61 14.83 9.49
N ILE A 68 4.13 13.59 9.31
CA ILE A 68 4.52 12.70 8.20
C ILE A 68 4.12 13.31 6.87
N LEU A 69 2.88 13.79 6.75
CA LEU A 69 2.35 14.39 5.51
C LEU A 69 3.15 15.62 5.10
N ARG A 70 3.53 16.47 6.07
CA ARG A 70 4.37 17.66 5.83
C ARG A 70 5.75 17.25 5.31
N ILE A 71 6.43 16.29 5.96
CA ILE A 71 7.74 15.81 5.51
C ILE A 71 7.64 15.26 4.07
N CYS A 72 6.62 14.47 3.78
CA CYS A 72 6.41 13.91 2.44
C CYS A 72 6.14 15.00 1.40
N SER A 73 5.31 15.99 1.73
CA SER A 73 5.01 17.15 0.87
C SER A 73 6.27 17.94 0.54
N ASP A 74 7.07 18.30 1.56
CA ASP A 74 8.30 19.08 1.38
C ASP A 74 9.32 18.37 0.50
N ARG A 75 9.35 17.03 0.57
CA ARG A 75 10.25 16.14 -0.19
C ARG A 75 9.64 15.62 -1.49
N LYS A 76 8.41 15.99 -1.83
CA LYS A 76 7.65 15.53 -3.01
C LYS A 76 7.52 14.00 -3.07
N ILE A 77 7.42 13.35 -1.91
CA ILE A 77 7.15 11.91 -1.78
C ILE A 77 5.64 11.73 -1.78
N ARG A 78 5.12 10.81 -2.60
CA ARG A 78 3.69 10.51 -2.64
C ARG A 78 3.24 9.83 -1.36
N VAL A 79 1.99 10.08 -0.98
CA VAL A 79 1.34 9.39 0.13
C VAL A 79 -0.02 8.87 -0.33
N ASN A 80 -0.27 7.62 -0.07
CA ASN A 80 -1.60 7.04 -0.09
C ASN A 80 -1.92 6.41 1.26
N VAL A 81 -3.20 6.37 1.60
CA VAL A 81 -3.67 5.75 2.85
C VAL A 81 -4.24 4.38 2.54
N LEU A 82 -3.90 3.40 3.37
CA LEU A 82 -4.53 2.09 3.35
C LEU A 82 -5.42 1.91 4.58
N SER A 83 -6.66 1.53 4.35
CA SER A 83 -7.62 1.22 5.42
C SER A 83 -8.57 0.12 4.98
N TYR A 84 -9.16 -0.60 5.94
CA TYR A 84 -10.17 -1.60 5.67
C TYR A 84 -11.57 -1.00 5.65
N TYR A 85 -12.42 -1.49 4.76
CA TYR A 85 -13.82 -1.04 4.67
C TYR A 85 -14.57 -1.23 5.99
N SER A 86 -14.27 -2.31 6.72
CA SER A 86 -14.84 -2.58 8.05
C SER A 86 -14.63 -1.44 9.05
N ASP A 87 -13.53 -0.67 8.93
CA ASP A 87 -13.21 0.43 9.85
C ASP A 87 -13.75 1.78 9.37
N ILE A 88 -13.91 1.98 8.06
CA ILE A 88 -14.26 3.28 7.46
C ILE A 88 -15.62 3.29 6.75
N GLY A 89 -16.13 2.12 6.35
CA GLY A 89 -17.34 2.01 5.52
C GLY A 89 -18.60 2.51 6.21
N ASN A 90 -18.73 2.24 7.50
CA ASN A 90 -19.87 2.63 8.34
C ASN A 90 -19.62 3.93 9.14
N SER A 91 -18.40 4.47 9.10
CA SER A 91 -18.12 5.76 9.73
C SER A 91 -18.88 6.87 9.00
N GLU A 92 -19.38 7.84 9.75
CA GLU A 92 -19.85 9.08 9.15
C GLU A 92 -18.75 9.65 8.26
N SER A 93 -19.11 10.38 7.22
CA SER A 93 -18.16 10.97 6.24
C SER A 93 -17.07 11.83 6.89
N SER A 94 -17.18 12.09 8.19
CA SER A 94 -16.22 12.87 9.00
C SER A 94 -14.78 12.37 8.92
N ASN A 95 -14.54 11.04 8.96
CA ASN A 95 -13.18 10.51 8.87
C ASN A 95 -12.59 10.66 7.46
N LEU A 96 -13.41 10.49 6.41
CA LEU A 96 -12.97 10.69 5.03
C LEU A 96 -12.71 12.18 4.75
N LEU A 97 -13.56 13.07 5.26
CA LEU A 97 -13.33 14.52 5.19
C LEU A 97 -12.06 14.92 5.93
N ALA A 98 -11.83 14.38 7.13
CA ALA A 98 -10.62 14.66 7.89
C ALA A 98 -9.33 14.20 7.19
N LEU A 99 -9.37 13.12 6.39
CA LEU A 99 -8.27 12.73 5.52
C LEU A 99 -8.10 13.66 4.32
N SER A 100 -9.21 14.05 3.69
CA SER A 100 -9.21 15.01 2.57
C SER A 100 -8.68 16.38 3.00
N ASP A 101 -9.08 16.89 4.16
CA ASP A 101 -8.60 18.15 4.73
C ASP A 101 -7.08 18.14 4.98
N ARG A 102 -6.49 16.94 5.14
CA ARG A 102 -5.04 16.72 5.24
C ARG A 102 -4.36 16.48 3.89
N SER A 103 -5.04 16.77 2.79
CA SER A 103 -4.52 16.56 1.43
C SER A 103 -4.19 15.08 1.10
N VAL A 104 -4.88 14.13 1.71
CA VAL A 104 -4.88 12.74 1.27
C VAL A 104 -5.80 12.61 0.06
N HIS A 105 -5.23 12.30 -1.10
CA HIS A 105 -5.96 12.23 -2.37
C HIS A 105 -6.14 10.82 -2.90
N GLU A 106 -5.46 9.83 -2.35
CA GLU A 106 -5.49 8.44 -2.80
C GLU A 106 -5.63 7.48 -1.62
N MET A 107 -6.48 6.47 -1.77
CA MET A 107 -6.74 5.47 -0.74
C MET A 107 -6.82 4.07 -1.34
N ILE A 108 -6.23 3.09 -0.64
CA ILE A 108 -6.39 1.65 -0.89
C ILE A 108 -7.34 1.09 0.15
N VAL A 109 -8.33 0.30 -0.29
CA VAL A 109 -9.27 -0.41 0.59
C VAL A 109 -9.32 -1.87 0.13
N PRO A 110 -8.43 -2.74 0.69
CA PRO A 110 -8.17 -4.07 0.14
C PRO A 110 -9.39 -5.00 0.11
N ASP A 111 -10.25 -4.91 1.10
CA ASP A 111 -11.44 -5.75 1.25
C ASP A 111 -12.65 -5.26 0.45
N LEU A 112 -12.67 -3.99 -0.01
CA LEU A 112 -13.83 -3.36 -0.63
C LEU A 112 -14.36 -4.10 -1.86
N LEU A 113 -13.48 -4.38 -2.84
CA LEU A 113 -13.89 -4.93 -4.13
C LEU A 113 -14.09 -6.45 -4.11
N ILE A 114 -13.69 -7.11 -3.03
CA ILE A 114 -13.75 -8.55 -2.85
C ILE A 114 -14.85 -8.93 -1.87
N ASP A 115 -14.80 -8.39 -0.64
CA ASP A 115 -15.71 -8.77 0.45
C ASP A 115 -16.97 -7.89 0.51
N TYR A 116 -16.92 -6.66 -0.02
CA TYR A 116 -17.97 -5.66 0.05
C TYR A 116 -18.38 -5.13 -1.33
N ALA A 117 -18.37 -6.00 -2.33
CA ALA A 117 -18.63 -5.63 -3.73
C ALA A 117 -20.01 -4.98 -3.95
N GLU A 118 -21.01 -5.32 -3.12
CA GLU A 118 -22.37 -4.78 -3.20
C GLU A 118 -22.48 -3.31 -2.81
N VAL A 119 -21.57 -2.82 -1.95
CA VAL A 119 -21.53 -1.40 -1.54
C VAL A 119 -20.41 -0.61 -2.21
N ALA A 120 -19.57 -1.27 -3.00
CA ALA A 120 -18.37 -0.66 -3.55
C ALA A 120 -18.66 0.57 -4.43
N ASP A 121 -19.67 0.51 -5.30
CA ASP A 121 -20.02 1.63 -6.18
C ASP A 121 -20.47 2.87 -5.37
N ALA A 122 -21.27 2.68 -4.31
CA ALA A 122 -21.70 3.75 -3.42
C ALA A 122 -20.51 4.34 -2.64
N PHE A 123 -19.61 3.48 -2.15
CA PHE A 123 -18.44 3.93 -1.41
C PHE A 123 -17.46 4.71 -2.30
N ILE A 124 -17.21 4.25 -3.54
CA ILE A 124 -16.38 4.97 -4.51
C ILE A 124 -16.95 6.36 -4.82
N SER A 125 -18.28 6.47 -4.95
CA SER A 125 -18.94 7.77 -5.15
C SER A 125 -18.71 8.69 -3.95
N ARG A 126 -18.87 8.18 -2.74
CA ARG A 126 -18.62 8.92 -1.48
C ARG A 126 -17.16 9.37 -1.36
N LEU A 127 -16.18 8.53 -1.72
CA LEU A 127 -14.78 8.94 -1.77
C LEU A 127 -14.55 10.11 -2.73
N LYS A 128 -15.12 10.04 -3.94
CA LYS A 128 -15.01 11.13 -4.93
C LYS A 128 -15.59 12.45 -4.42
N GLU A 129 -16.71 12.41 -3.69
CA GLU A 129 -17.32 13.59 -3.08
C GLU A 129 -16.41 14.25 -2.04
N THR A 130 -15.55 13.48 -1.37
CA THR A 130 -14.52 13.99 -0.44
C THR A 130 -13.19 14.34 -1.12
N GLY A 131 -13.08 14.21 -2.45
CA GLY A 131 -11.84 14.48 -3.18
C GLY A 131 -10.79 13.37 -3.10
N ILE A 132 -11.14 12.20 -2.55
CA ILE A 132 -10.26 11.04 -2.46
C ILE A 132 -10.55 10.07 -3.60
N SER A 133 -9.51 9.59 -4.27
CA SER A 133 -9.61 8.57 -5.31
C SER A 133 -9.28 7.18 -4.73
N LEU A 134 -10.09 6.18 -5.06
CA LEU A 134 -9.75 4.79 -4.76
C LEU A 134 -8.63 4.30 -5.68
N ILE A 135 -7.59 3.71 -5.11
CA ILE A 135 -6.64 2.84 -5.80
C ILE A 135 -7.24 1.43 -5.74
N PRO A 136 -7.66 0.84 -6.87
CA PRO A 136 -8.22 -0.51 -6.84
C PRO A 136 -7.17 -1.52 -6.38
N PHE A 137 -7.57 -2.37 -5.43
CA PHE A 137 -6.79 -3.52 -5.02
C PHE A 137 -7.36 -4.77 -5.66
N PHE A 138 -6.50 -5.51 -6.36
CA PHE A 138 -6.78 -6.83 -6.89
C PHE A 138 -5.68 -7.81 -6.48
N ASN A 139 -5.93 -9.10 -6.62
CA ASN A 139 -4.95 -10.15 -6.42
C ASN A 139 -5.21 -11.33 -7.38
N ALA A 140 -4.35 -12.34 -7.33
CA ALA A 140 -4.46 -13.50 -8.21
C ALA A 140 -5.78 -14.30 -8.08
N ALA A 141 -6.51 -14.13 -6.96
CA ALA A 141 -7.81 -14.75 -6.74
C ALA A 141 -8.99 -13.86 -7.17
N THR A 142 -8.75 -12.60 -7.56
CA THR A 142 -9.81 -11.69 -7.98
C THR A 142 -10.37 -12.14 -9.34
N PRO A 143 -11.69 -12.37 -9.47
CA PRO A 143 -12.31 -12.74 -10.74
C PRO A 143 -12.16 -11.60 -11.79
N ASP A 144 -11.90 -11.97 -13.05
CA ASP A 144 -11.69 -11.02 -14.15
C ASP A 144 -12.85 -10.02 -14.31
N ARG A 145 -14.09 -10.48 -14.16
CA ARG A 145 -15.28 -9.62 -14.19
C ARG A 145 -15.27 -8.48 -13.16
N VAL A 146 -14.62 -8.70 -12.01
CA VAL A 146 -14.47 -7.67 -10.97
C VAL A 146 -13.40 -6.67 -11.41
N ILE A 147 -12.27 -7.16 -11.92
CA ILE A 147 -11.20 -6.33 -12.47
C ILE A 147 -11.76 -5.45 -13.59
N GLU A 148 -12.41 -6.03 -14.60
CA GLU A 148 -13.01 -5.32 -15.73
C GLU A 148 -14.00 -4.24 -15.29
N LYS A 149 -14.82 -4.56 -14.28
CA LYS A 149 -15.81 -3.60 -13.75
C LYS A 149 -15.15 -2.37 -13.14
N TYR A 150 -14.03 -2.51 -12.42
CA TYR A 150 -13.48 -1.44 -11.58
C TYR A 150 -12.19 -0.82 -12.11
N VAL A 151 -11.47 -1.45 -13.02
CA VAL A 151 -10.19 -0.97 -13.55
C VAL A 151 -10.26 0.45 -14.12
N ASN A 152 -11.39 0.81 -14.75
CA ASN A 152 -11.60 2.12 -15.38
C ASN A 152 -12.45 3.09 -14.54
N LYS A 153 -12.91 2.68 -13.35
CA LYS A 153 -13.78 3.54 -12.52
C LYS A 153 -13.03 4.44 -11.55
N THR A 154 -11.74 4.22 -11.38
CA THR A 154 -10.95 4.80 -10.30
C THR A 154 -9.70 5.50 -10.84
N CYS A 155 -8.73 5.81 -9.98
CA CYS A 155 -7.54 6.57 -10.32
C CYS A 155 -6.57 5.87 -11.30
N SER A 156 -5.42 6.46 -11.54
CA SER A 156 -4.53 6.11 -12.64
C SER A 156 -3.73 4.82 -12.49
N TRP A 157 -3.54 4.28 -11.29
CA TRP A 157 -2.74 3.09 -11.07
C TRP A 157 -3.48 2.02 -10.24
N ILE A 158 -2.99 0.78 -10.29
CA ILE A 158 -3.62 -0.39 -9.69
C ILE A 158 -2.65 -1.03 -8.70
N TYR A 159 -3.13 -1.39 -7.52
CA TYR A 159 -2.41 -2.23 -6.58
C TYR A 159 -2.76 -3.70 -6.84
N TYR A 160 -1.74 -4.53 -7.07
CA TYR A 160 -1.97 -5.96 -7.32
C TYR A 160 -1.19 -6.84 -6.33
N GLY A 161 -1.91 -7.62 -5.53
CA GLY A 161 -1.31 -8.58 -4.62
C GLY A 161 -0.81 -9.82 -5.35
N LEU A 162 0.47 -10.16 -5.19
CA LEU A 162 1.02 -11.44 -5.69
C LEU A 162 0.42 -12.62 -4.95
N GLN A 163 0.10 -12.43 -3.67
CA GLN A 163 -0.54 -13.40 -2.79
C GLN A 163 -1.92 -12.89 -2.36
N PRO A 164 -2.83 -13.78 -1.95
CA PRO A 164 -4.14 -13.39 -1.42
C PRO A 164 -4.05 -12.53 -0.15
N SER A 165 -2.98 -12.69 0.64
CA SER A 165 -2.68 -11.85 1.80
C SER A 165 -1.17 -11.72 2.03
N THR A 166 -0.74 -10.73 2.85
CA THR A 166 0.66 -10.59 3.22
C THR A 166 1.12 -11.74 4.11
N GLY A 167 2.41 -12.12 4.00
CA GLY A 167 3.02 -13.16 4.85
C GLY A 167 2.59 -14.60 4.55
N ILE A 168 1.74 -14.82 3.55
CA ILE A 168 1.49 -16.16 3.01
C ILE A 168 2.66 -16.51 2.09
N ASN A 169 3.16 -17.73 2.23
CA ASN A 169 4.24 -18.26 1.40
C ASN A 169 3.72 -19.43 0.55
N VAL A 170 2.80 -19.14 -0.35
CA VAL A 170 2.40 -20.08 -1.39
C VAL A 170 3.39 -19.92 -2.55
N PRO A 171 4.01 -21.02 -3.04
CA PRO A 171 4.84 -20.93 -4.22
C PRO A 171 4.00 -20.44 -5.42
N VAL A 172 4.33 -19.26 -5.92
CA VAL A 172 3.75 -18.72 -7.15
C VAL A 172 4.87 -18.43 -8.14
N ASN A 173 4.60 -18.61 -9.40
CA ASN A 173 5.44 -18.09 -10.45
C ASN A 173 5.11 -16.59 -10.59
N ILE A 174 6.05 -15.74 -10.20
CA ILE A 174 5.87 -14.28 -10.18
C ILE A 174 5.59 -13.77 -11.60
N SER A 175 6.34 -14.25 -12.58
CA SER A 175 6.17 -13.84 -13.97
C SER A 175 4.77 -14.17 -14.49
N ASP A 176 4.24 -15.35 -14.22
CA ASP A 176 2.88 -15.75 -14.63
C ASP A 176 1.81 -14.84 -13.99
N VAL A 177 1.99 -14.48 -12.71
CA VAL A 177 1.07 -13.56 -12.02
C VAL A 177 1.11 -12.16 -12.62
N VAL A 178 2.31 -11.65 -12.93
CA VAL A 178 2.48 -10.33 -13.54
C VAL A 178 1.90 -10.31 -14.95
N GLU A 179 2.19 -11.33 -15.77
CA GLU A 179 1.63 -11.46 -17.13
C GLU A 179 0.11 -11.52 -17.12
N ARG A 180 -0.46 -12.33 -16.20
CA ARG A 180 -1.92 -12.39 -16.03
C ARG A 180 -2.50 -11.03 -15.63
N ALA A 181 -1.90 -10.35 -14.65
CA ALA A 181 -2.37 -9.04 -14.23
C ALA A 181 -2.38 -8.05 -15.41
N LYS A 182 -1.31 -8.04 -16.21
CA LYS A 182 -1.20 -7.18 -17.40
C LYS A 182 -2.22 -7.53 -18.50
N SER A 183 -2.55 -8.81 -18.66
CA SER A 183 -3.51 -9.23 -19.68
C SER A 183 -4.94 -8.77 -19.38
N VAL A 184 -5.30 -8.62 -18.10
CA VAL A 184 -6.64 -8.19 -17.66
C VAL A 184 -6.71 -6.72 -17.25
N ILE A 185 -5.56 -6.05 -17.11
CA ILE A 185 -5.44 -4.62 -16.73
C ILE A 185 -4.64 -3.89 -17.83
N PRO A 186 -5.25 -3.58 -18.96
CA PRO A 186 -4.55 -2.89 -20.04
C PRO A 186 -4.34 -1.42 -19.69
N GLU A 187 -3.24 -0.85 -20.18
CA GLU A 187 -2.95 0.59 -20.19
C GLU A 187 -2.93 1.29 -18.81
N ARG A 188 -2.68 0.52 -17.74
CA ARG A 188 -2.56 1.06 -16.39
C ARG A 188 -1.23 0.68 -15.76
N ASP A 189 -0.70 1.57 -14.95
CA ASP A 189 0.43 1.24 -14.09
C ASP A 189 -0.02 0.25 -13.01
N ILE A 190 0.72 -0.84 -12.86
CA ILE A 190 0.45 -1.85 -11.84
C ILE A 190 1.63 -1.87 -10.86
N ILE A 191 1.34 -1.61 -9.60
CA ILE A 191 2.28 -1.77 -8.49
C ILE A 191 1.97 -3.09 -7.79
N PHE A 192 2.98 -3.93 -7.65
CA PHE A 192 2.83 -5.25 -7.04
C PHE A 192 3.25 -5.22 -5.57
N GLY A 193 2.49 -5.90 -4.74
CA GLY A 193 2.78 -6.06 -3.32
C GLY A 193 2.31 -7.43 -2.81
N PHE A 194 2.23 -7.61 -1.49
CA PHE A 194 1.72 -8.83 -0.86
C PHE A 194 2.47 -10.10 -1.29
N GLY A 195 3.61 -10.36 -0.64
CA GLY A 195 4.38 -11.59 -0.87
C GLY A 195 5.75 -11.39 -1.52
N ILE A 196 6.22 -10.17 -1.67
CA ILE A 196 7.59 -9.87 -2.10
C ILE A 196 8.53 -10.16 -0.93
N ARG A 197 9.46 -11.10 -1.11
CA ARG A 197 10.30 -11.65 -0.04
C ARG A 197 11.71 -11.07 -0.03
N ASN A 198 12.22 -10.71 -1.21
CA ASN A 198 13.59 -10.25 -1.41
C ASN A 198 13.75 -9.47 -2.72
N GLY A 199 14.95 -8.94 -2.97
CA GLY A 199 15.28 -8.20 -4.18
C GLY A 199 15.15 -9.03 -5.47
N GLY A 200 15.33 -10.35 -5.40
CA GLY A 200 15.14 -11.24 -6.56
C GLY A 200 13.69 -11.26 -7.04
N ASP A 201 12.73 -11.40 -6.10
CA ASP A 201 11.31 -11.31 -6.42
C ASP A 201 10.96 -9.94 -7.02
N ALA A 202 11.52 -8.86 -6.43
CA ALA A 202 11.32 -7.51 -6.91
C ALA A 202 11.82 -7.30 -8.35
N MET A 203 13.03 -7.80 -8.63
CA MET A 203 13.62 -7.76 -9.97
C MET A 203 12.79 -8.54 -10.99
N GLU A 204 12.29 -9.73 -10.62
CA GLU A 204 11.46 -10.55 -11.48
C GLU A 204 10.15 -9.84 -11.85
N ILE A 205 9.49 -9.17 -10.90
CA ILE A 205 8.28 -8.37 -11.14
C ILE A 205 8.55 -7.31 -12.21
N ILE A 206 9.64 -6.56 -12.07
CA ILE A 206 9.94 -5.47 -13.01
C ILE A 206 10.30 -6.03 -14.39
N ARG A 207 11.09 -7.11 -14.47
CA ARG A 207 11.43 -7.77 -15.74
C ARG A 207 10.21 -8.34 -16.47
N ALA A 208 9.22 -8.83 -15.73
CA ALA A 208 7.94 -9.28 -16.29
C ALA A 208 7.04 -8.10 -16.71
N GLY A 209 7.44 -6.86 -16.45
CA GLY A 209 6.78 -5.63 -16.89
C GLY A 209 5.86 -4.99 -15.84
N GLY A 210 6.08 -5.27 -14.55
CA GLY A 210 5.50 -4.50 -13.46
C GLY A 210 6.05 -3.07 -13.42
N HIS A 211 5.24 -2.11 -12.98
CA HIS A 211 5.61 -0.69 -12.95
C HIS A 211 6.20 -0.26 -11.61
N GLY A 212 6.20 -1.16 -10.63
CA GLY A 212 6.77 -0.92 -9.30
C GLY A 212 6.36 -1.98 -8.31
N ILE A 213 6.85 -1.80 -7.09
CA ILE A 213 6.59 -2.69 -5.96
C ILE A 213 6.19 -1.91 -4.71
N ALA A 214 5.46 -2.58 -3.81
CA ALA A 214 5.16 -2.11 -2.46
C ALA A 214 5.67 -3.14 -1.45
N ILE A 215 6.49 -2.69 -0.50
CA ILE A 215 7.05 -3.53 0.56
C ILE A 215 6.59 -3.05 1.93
N GLY A 216 6.32 -3.97 2.85
CA GLY A 216 5.94 -3.66 4.23
C GLY A 216 6.50 -4.70 5.19
N SER A 217 6.06 -5.96 5.09
CA SER A 217 6.47 -7.05 5.99
C SER A 217 7.98 -7.29 6.05
N ALA A 218 8.72 -6.89 5.01
CA ALA A 218 10.17 -7.01 4.95
C ALA A 218 10.91 -6.20 6.03
N ILE A 219 10.34 -5.08 6.45
CA ILE A 219 10.97 -4.14 7.40
C ILE A 219 10.33 -4.14 8.79
N VAL A 220 9.20 -4.83 9.01
CA VAL A 220 8.44 -4.81 10.28
C VAL A 220 9.31 -5.20 11.48
N ASP A 221 10.14 -6.25 11.35
CA ASP A 221 10.97 -6.71 12.45
C ASP A 221 12.04 -5.68 12.85
N ASP A 222 12.54 -4.89 11.90
CA ASP A 222 13.52 -3.84 12.14
C ASP A 222 12.84 -2.63 12.79
N LEU A 223 11.65 -2.24 12.29
CA LEU A 223 10.85 -1.18 12.92
C LEU A 223 10.49 -1.53 14.36
N ALA A 224 10.08 -2.78 14.62
CA ALA A 224 9.75 -3.26 15.97
C ALA A 224 10.93 -3.11 16.96
N ARG A 225 12.17 -3.23 16.47
CA ARG A 225 13.40 -3.04 17.25
C ARG A 225 13.90 -1.59 17.29
N HIS A 226 13.15 -0.66 16.71
CA HIS A 226 13.57 0.73 16.49
C HIS A 226 14.89 0.85 15.70
N ASP A 227 15.19 -0.13 14.84
CA ASP A 227 16.39 -0.15 14.01
C ASP A 227 16.10 0.47 12.64
N LYS A 228 16.12 1.81 12.58
CA LYS A 228 15.94 2.55 11.33
C LYS A 228 17.02 2.22 10.31
N GLY A 229 18.26 1.99 10.78
CA GLY A 229 19.38 1.70 9.88
C GLY A 229 19.16 0.40 9.11
N ALA A 230 18.80 -0.69 9.81
CA ALA A 230 18.52 -1.97 9.18
C ALA A 230 17.30 -1.89 8.23
N ALA A 231 16.24 -1.18 8.64
CA ALA A 231 15.06 -0.99 7.77
C ALA A 231 15.42 -0.22 6.49
N ILE A 232 16.18 0.87 6.59
CA ILE A 232 16.63 1.68 5.43
C ILE A 232 17.55 0.84 4.52
N GLN A 233 18.47 0.06 5.09
CA GLN A 233 19.34 -0.81 4.30
C GLN A 233 18.55 -1.80 3.45
N LYS A 234 17.50 -2.41 4.01
CA LYS A 234 16.61 -3.29 3.24
C LYS A 234 15.87 -2.54 2.12
N ILE A 235 15.40 -1.34 2.39
CA ILE A 235 14.73 -0.51 1.35
C ILE A 235 15.71 -0.21 0.21
N LEU A 236 16.98 0.09 0.52
CA LEU A 236 18.03 0.30 -0.47
C LEU A 236 18.26 -0.96 -1.33
N GLU A 237 18.31 -2.14 -0.73
CA GLU A 237 18.44 -3.42 -1.45
C GLU A 237 17.31 -3.63 -2.46
N TYR A 238 16.06 -3.34 -2.07
CA TYR A 238 14.93 -3.39 -3.00
C TYR A 238 15.02 -2.34 -4.10
N ARG A 239 15.45 -1.12 -3.77
CA ARG A 239 15.67 -0.05 -4.76
C ARG A 239 16.70 -0.44 -5.80
N GLU A 240 17.87 -0.94 -5.37
CA GLU A 240 18.92 -1.43 -6.25
C GLU A 240 18.43 -2.58 -7.14
N ALA A 241 17.66 -3.51 -6.57
CA ALA A 241 17.13 -4.65 -7.32
C ALA A 241 16.20 -4.19 -8.45
N ILE A 242 15.25 -3.28 -8.19
CA ILE A 242 14.30 -2.84 -9.21
C ILE A 242 14.95 -1.88 -10.23
N ASP A 243 15.96 -1.10 -9.82
CA ASP A 243 16.71 -0.25 -10.76
C ASP A 243 17.61 -1.07 -11.71
N SER A 244 18.14 -2.21 -11.23
CA SER A 244 18.95 -3.12 -12.03
C SER A 244 18.12 -3.99 -13.00
N ALA A 245 16.80 -3.97 -12.89
CA ALA A 245 15.91 -4.77 -13.73
C ALA A 245 15.49 -4.07 -15.03
N VAL A 246 15.73 -2.76 -15.15
CA VAL A 246 15.32 -1.89 -16.28
C VAL A 246 16.36 -1.90 -17.40
#